data_c02a6d1ee70804b7c467aeffecaacaf6
#
_entry.id   c02a6d1ee70804b7c467aeffecaacaf6
#
_cell.length_a   1.000
_cell.length_b   1.000
_cell.length_c   1.000
_cell.angle_alpha   90.00
_cell.angle_beta   90.00
_cell.angle_gamma   90.00
#
_symmetry.space_group_name_H-M   'P 1'
#
loop_
_entity.id
_entity.type
_entity.pdbx_description
1 polymer ?
#
loop_
_entity_poly.entity_id
_entity_poly.type
_entity_poly.pdbx_seq_one_letter_code
_entity_poly.pdbx_strand_id
1 'polypeptide(L)'
;MNMMTTKREAIAVVTEPDPSKAFFAMRNAHAYYGESYIVQGVSLDVRQGEIVALLGRNGAGKTSTLRTIARMDDPELRQGEIWLEGKPLHTMKAWQASRAGIQLVPEDRRIIQGLTVEENLILSQVAPGHGWSLDEIYDHFPRLADRRKQEGVTLSGGEQQMLAVARALAREVKLLLLDEPYEGLAPVIVKEIENIVHGIKQRGITTIIVEQNAVAALRMADRAVILDTGELVFSGSAKELLEDEGLRNEYLAI
;
A
#
# COMPACT_ATOMS: atom_id res chain seq x y z
N MET A 1 -34.47 -11.67 -29.03
CA MET A 1 -34.14 -10.80 -27.85
C MET A 1 -32.64 -10.96 -27.63
N ASN A 2 -31.88 -10.09 -28.31
CA ASN A 2 -30.41 -10.13 -28.37
C ASN A 2 -29.86 -9.45 -27.12
N MET A 3 -29.33 -10.23 -26.19
CA MET A 3 -28.46 -9.68 -25.13
C MET A 3 -27.11 -9.36 -25.78
N MET A 4 -26.93 -8.08 -26.11
CA MET A 4 -25.62 -7.54 -26.45
C MET A 4 -24.70 -7.65 -25.23
N THR A 5 -23.82 -8.61 -25.24
CA THR A 5 -22.64 -8.65 -24.39
C THR A 5 -21.74 -7.52 -24.84
N THR A 6 -21.85 -6.35 -24.20
CA THR A 6 -20.93 -5.25 -24.41
C THR A 6 -19.56 -5.75 -23.94
N LYS A 7 -18.66 -6.04 -24.86
CA LYS A 7 -17.25 -6.23 -24.57
C LYS A 7 -16.79 -4.96 -23.84
N ARG A 8 -16.46 -5.09 -22.55
CA ARG A 8 -15.75 -4.05 -21.81
C ARG A 8 -14.46 -3.76 -22.60
N GLU A 9 -14.34 -2.56 -23.17
CA GLU A 9 -13.05 -2.09 -23.61
C GLU A 9 -12.18 -1.99 -22.37
N ALA A 10 -11.14 -2.80 -22.30
CA ALA A 10 -10.17 -2.73 -21.23
C ALA A 10 -9.62 -1.28 -21.20
N ILE A 11 -9.86 -0.55 -20.12
CA ILE A 11 -9.30 0.79 -19.96
C ILE A 11 -7.78 0.62 -20.02
N ALA A 12 -7.17 1.18 -21.07
CA ALA A 12 -5.74 1.08 -21.25
C ALA A 12 -5.05 1.79 -20.07
N VAL A 13 -4.47 1.00 -19.18
CA VAL A 13 -3.57 1.52 -18.16
C VAL A 13 -2.39 2.12 -18.92
N VAL A 14 -2.25 3.46 -18.86
CA VAL A 14 -1.10 4.13 -19.47
C VAL A 14 0.12 3.77 -18.66
N THR A 15 0.88 2.81 -19.12
CA THR A 15 2.12 2.37 -18.51
C THR A 15 3.31 2.93 -19.28
N GLU A 16 4.37 3.30 -18.56
CA GLU A 16 5.65 3.64 -19.21
C GLU A 16 6.14 2.44 -20.03
N PRO A 17 6.41 2.60 -21.33
CA PRO A 17 6.85 1.49 -22.18
C PRO A 17 8.13 0.80 -21.68
N ASP A 18 9.04 1.58 -21.08
CA ASP A 18 10.26 1.08 -20.44
C ASP A 18 10.10 1.13 -18.92
N PRO A 19 9.83 0.00 -18.24
CA PRO A 19 9.56 -0.02 -16.80
C PRO A 19 10.74 0.47 -15.94
N SER A 20 11.96 0.43 -16.48
CA SER A 20 13.15 0.94 -15.77
C SER A 20 13.17 2.46 -15.62
N LYS A 21 12.37 3.19 -16.41
CA LYS A 21 12.23 4.66 -16.36
C LYS A 21 11.11 5.14 -15.45
N ALA A 22 10.17 4.26 -15.08
CA ALA A 22 9.15 4.59 -14.11
C ALA A 22 9.74 4.68 -12.70
N PHE A 23 9.13 5.49 -11.82
CA PHE A 23 9.50 5.48 -10.41
C PHE A 23 9.22 4.09 -9.80
N PHE A 24 8.00 3.61 -9.99
CA PHE A 24 7.63 2.22 -9.68
C PHE A 24 6.85 1.65 -10.85
N ALA A 25 7.18 0.43 -11.25
CA ALA A 25 6.47 -0.31 -12.26
C ALA A 25 6.30 -1.78 -11.88
N MET A 26 5.13 -2.31 -12.13
CA MET A 26 4.80 -3.73 -12.11
C MET A 26 4.28 -4.10 -13.50
N ARG A 27 4.78 -5.16 -14.11
CA ARG A 27 4.46 -5.57 -15.48
C ARG A 27 4.07 -7.03 -15.52
N ASN A 28 2.86 -7.27 -16.04
CA ASN A 28 2.34 -8.61 -16.28
C ASN A 28 2.65 -9.59 -15.15
N ALA A 29 2.37 -9.16 -13.91
CA ALA A 29 2.72 -9.93 -12.74
C ALA A 29 1.71 -11.05 -12.50
N HIS A 30 2.22 -12.27 -12.32
CA HIS A 30 1.45 -13.47 -12.04
C HIS A 30 1.94 -14.08 -10.73
N ALA A 31 1.08 -14.08 -9.69
CA ALA A 31 1.46 -14.58 -8.39
C ALA A 31 0.47 -15.59 -7.83
N TYR A 32 0.99 -16.54 -7.05
CA TYR A 32 0.30 -17.75 -6.62
C TYR A 32 0.50 -18.05 -5.13
N TYR A 33 -0.55 -18.53 -4.47
CA TYR A 33 -0.45 -19.27 -3.21
C TYR A 33 -0.48 -20.77 -3.52
N GLY A 34 0.67 -21.45 -3.53
CA GLY A 34 0.75 -22.82 -4.06
C GLY A 34 0.24 -22.86 -5.50
N GLU A 35 -0.85 -23.58 -5.75
CA GLU A 35 -1.48 -23.67 -7.08
C GLU A 35 -2.60 -22.62 -7.30
N SER A 36 -2.96 -21.85 -6.28
CA SER A 36 -4.02 -20.84 -6.39
C SER A 36 -3.50 -19.59 -7.08
N TYR A 37 -4.01 -19.29 -8.27
CA TYR A 37 -3.64 -18.13 -9.07
C TYR A 37 -4.40 -16.88 -8.62
N ILE A 38 -3.75 -15.93 -7.98
CA ILE A 38 -4.39 -14.81 -7.29
C ILE A 38 -4.10 -13.46 -7.95
N VAL A 39 -2.88 -13.21 -8.43
CA VAL A 39 -2.53 -11.99 -9.17
C VAL A 39 -2.36 -12.38 -10.63
N GLN A 40 -3.22 -11.83 -11.50
CA GLN A 40 -3.46 -12.36 -12.85
C GLN A 40 -3.07 -11.34 -13.91
N GLY A 41 -1.77 -11.24 -14.22
CA GLY A 41 -1.26 -10.35 -15.27
C GLY A 41 -1.34 -8.86 -14.91
N VAL A 42 -1.28 -8.51 -13.62
CA VAL A 42 -1.40 -7.12 -13.17
C VAL A 42 -0.24 -6.28 -13.67
N SER A 43 -0.57 -5.14 -14.30
CA SER A 43 0.38 -4.10 -14.71
C SER A 43 -0.01 -2.77 -14.09
N LEU A 44 0.92 -2.12 -13.40
CA LEU A 44 0.69 -0.91 -12.62
C LEU A 44 1.95 -0.05 -12.58
N ASP A 45 1.82 1.25 -12.89
CA ASP A 45 2.84 2.26 -12.64
C ASP A 45 2.40 3.19 -11.52
N VAL A 46 3.37 3.65 -10.72
CA VAL A 46 3.13 4.69 -9.70
C VAL A 46 4.18 5.78 -9.88
N ARG A 47 3.74 7.04 -9.87
CA ARG A 47 4.62 8.22 -9.98
C ARG A 47 5.22 8.54 -8.61
N GLN A 48 6.39 9.14 -8.61
CA GLN A 48 7.00 9.59 -7.37
C GLN A 48 6.10 10.60 -6.64
N GLY A 49 5.91 10.41 -5.34
CA GLY A 49 5.05 11.26 -4.50
C GLY A 49 3.55 11.09 -4.75
N GLU A 50 3.12 10.12 -5.58
CA GLU A 50 1.71 9.81 -5.82
C GLU A 50 1.16 8.94 -4.68
N ILE A 51 -0.12 9.18 -4.32
CA ILE A 51 -0.91 8.25 -3.52
C ILE A 51 -1.87 7.53 -4.46
N VAL A 52 -1.76 6.20 -4.54
CA VAL A 52 -2.64 5.35 -5.34
C VAL A 52 -3.53 4.52 -4.41
N ALA A 53 -4.85 4.61 -4.59
CA ALA A 53 -5.80 3.71 -3.95
C ALA A 53 -5.95 2.44 -4.79
N LEU A 54 -5.62 1.29 -4.23
CA LEU A 54 -5.85 -0.02 -4.81
C LEU A 54 -7.13 -0.60 -4.22
N LEU A 55 -8.20 -0.56 -5.00
CA LEU A 55 -9.56 -0.89 -4.61
C LEU A 55 -10.02 -2.21 -5.22
N GLY A 56 -11.15 -2.72 -4.76
CA GLY A 56 -11.77 -3.95 -5.23
C GLY A 56 -12.49 -4.69 -4.11
N ARG A 57 -13.33 -5.64 -4.48
CA ARG A 57 -14.09 -6.46 -3.54
C ARG A 57 -13.19 -7.35 -2.68
N ASN A 58 -13.75 -7.93 -1.62
CA ASN A 58 -13.03 -8.92 -0.83
C ASN A 58 -12.68 -10.13 -1.72
N GLY A 59 -11.44 -10.61 -1.61
CA GLY A 59 -10.91 -11.65 -2.50
C GLY A 59 -10.44 -11.18 -3.87
N ALA A 60 -10.52 -9.89 -4.21
CA ALA A 60 -10.06 -9.38 -5.51
C ALA A 60 -8.53 -9.43 -5.72
N GLY A 61 -7.76 -9.77 -4.69
CA GLY A 61 -6.29 -9.89 -4.79
C GLY A 61 -5.51 -8.66 -4.32
N LYS A 62 -6.15 -7.68 -3.64
CA LYS A 62 -5.52 -6.42 -3.18
C LYS A 62 -4.30 -6.66 -2.29
N THR A 63 -4.50 -7.30 -1.12
CA THR A 63 -3.42 -7.68 -0.18
C THR A 63 -2.35 -8.54 -0.86
N SER A 64 -2.76 -9.47 -1.71
CA SER A 64 -1.84 -10.33 -2.47
C SER A 64 -0.98 -9.51 -3.44
N THR A 65 -1.55 -8.50 -4.08
CA THR A 65 -0.79 -7.56 -4.92
C THR A 65 0.23 -6.76 -4.11
N LEU A 66 -0.15 -6.22 -2.93
CA LEU A 66 0.81 -5.53 -2.05
C LEU A 66 1.95 -6.47 -1.59
N ARG A 67 1.61 -7.70 -1.19
CA ARG A 67 2.61 -8.70 -0.80
C ARG A 67 3.54 -9.08 -1.96
N THR A 68 3.01 -9.18 -3.18
CA THR A 68 3.81 -9.41 -4.39
C THR A 68 4.78 -8.24 -4.65
N ILE A 69 4.32 -6.99 -4.51
CA ILE A 69 5.16 -5.79 -4.62
C ILE A 69 6.26 -5.80 -3.54
N ALA A 70 5.91 -6.13 -2.30
CA ALA A 70 6.86 -6.23 -1.18
C ALA A 70 7.80 -7.45 -1.28
N ARG A 71 7.64 -8.29 -2.32
CA ARG A 71 8.44 -9.50 -2.56
C ARG A 71 8.36 -10.50 -1.41
N MET A 72 7.19 -10.58 -0.74
CA MET A 72 6.95 -11.62 0.25
C MET A 72 7.03 -13.00 -0.41
N ASP A 73 7.40 -14.02 0.37
CA ASP A 73 7.51 -15.39 -0.13
C ASP A 73 6.14 -15.92 -0.60
N ASP A 74 5.07 -15.49 0.05
CA ASP A 74 3.68 -15.79 -0.31
C ASP A 74 2.87 -14.49 -0.51
N PRO A 75 2.22 -14.30 -1.70
CA PRO A 75 2.21 -15.18 -2.87
C PRO A 75 3.53 -15.15 -3.65
N GLU A 76 3.87 -16.29 -4.26
CA GLU A 76 5.05 -16.42 -5.12
C GLU A 76 4.83 -15.72 -6.47
N LEU A 77 5.67 -14.75 -6.81
CA LEU A 77 5.71 -14.17 -8.16
C LEU A 77 6.40 -15.17 -9.10
N ARG A 78 5.63 -15.80 -10.00
CA ARG A 78 6.15 -16.77 -10.96
C ARG A 78 6.49 -16.15 -12.33
N GLN A 79 5.79 -15.06 -12.70
CA GLN A 79 6.03 -14.34 -13.95
C GLN A 79 5.83 -12.84 -13.75
N GLY A 80 6.42 -12.04 -14.63
CA GLY A 80 6.32 -10.58 -14.62
C GLY A 80 7.53 -9.91 -13.99
N GLU A 81 7.49 -8.60 -14.03
CA GLU A 81 8.59 -7.75 -13.59
C GLU A 81 8.10 -6.71 -12.59
N ILE A 82 8.95 -6.39 -11.62
CA ILE A 82 8.73 -5.30 -10.65
C ILE A 82 10.00 -4.45 -10.60
N TRP A 83 9.82 -3.14 -10.71
CA TRP A 83 10.90 -2.16 -10.76
C TRP A 83 10.65 -1.01 -9.78
N LEU A 84 11.71 -0.52 -9.14
CA LEU A 84 11.70 0.70 -8.33
C LEU A 84 12.93 1.53 -8.67
N GLU A 85 12.72 2.75 -9.19
CA GLU A 85 13.80 3.67 -9.59
C GLU A 85 14.86 2.99 -10.48
N GLY A 86 14.43 2.26 -11.49
CA GLY A 86 15.30 1.54 -12.40
C GLY A 86 15.96 0.28 -11.85
N LYS A 87 15.65 -0.11 -10.59
CA LYS A 87 16.18 -1.34 -9.98
C LYS A 87 15.18 -2.49 -10.12
N PRO A 88 15.56 -3.63 -10.67
CA PRO A 88 14.68 -4.79 -10.76
C PRO A 88 14.50 -5.44 -9.38
N LEU A 89 13.25 -5.49 -8.89
CA LEU A 89 12.90 -6.09 -7.62
C LEU A 89 12.43 -7.54 -7.75
N HIS A 90 11.96 -7.95 -8.93
CA HIS A 90 11.38 -9.28 -9.16
C HIS A 90 12.35 -10.43 -8.89
N THR A 91 13.66 -10.18 -8.89
CA THR A 91 14.71 -11.15 -8.52
C THR A 91 15.13 -11.07 -7.06
N MET A 92 14.59 -10.10 -6.30
CA MET A 92 14.97 -9.87 -4.91
C MET A 92 14.09 -10.68 -3.95
N LYS A 93 14.63 -10.95 -2.75
CA LYS A 93 13.88 -11.43 -1.59
C LYS A 93 13.25 -10.25 -0.84
N ALA A 94 12.25 -10.50 0.00
CA ALA A 94 11.52 -9.47 0.77
C ALA A 94 12.46 -8.52 1.53
N TRP A 95 13.48 -9.01 2.21
CA TRP A 95 14.42 -8.18 2.96
C TRP A 95 15.26 -7.27 2.05
N GLN A 96 15.56 -7.70 0.81
CA GLN A 96 16.28 -6.89 -0.18
C GLN A 96 15.37 -5.79 -0.75
N ALA A 97 14.11 -6.10 -1.07
CA ALA A 97 13.10 -5.14 -1.49
C ALA A 97 12.86 -4.08 -0.40
N SER A 98 12.79 -4.52 0.87
CA SER A 98 12.69 -3.60 2.01
C SER A 98 13.91 -2.65 2.11
N ARG A 99 15.13 -3.14 1.89
CA ARG A 99 16.35 -2.31 1.84
C ARG A 99 16.41 -1.41 0.62
N ALA A 100 15.73 -1.75 -0.46
CA ALA A 100 15.62 -0.91 -1.65
C ALA A 100 14.62 0.26 -1.45
N GLY A 101 13.86 0.26 -0.34
CA GLY A 101 12.93 1.33 0.03
C GLY A 101 11.44 0.95 -0.05
N ILE A 102 11.07 -0.34 -0.22
CA ILE A 102 9.68 -0.78 -0.12
C ILE A 102 9.36 -1.16 1.33
N GLN A 103 8.39 -0.49 1.93
CA GLN A 103 7.91 -0.82 3.28
C GLN A 103 6.43 -1.19 3.23
N LEU A 104 6.09 -2.36 3.78
CA LEU A 104 4.72 -2.84 3.90
C LEU A 104 4.26 -2.72 5.36
N VAL A 105 3.15 -2.03 5.57
CA VAL A 105 2.38 -2.03 6.81
C VAL A 105 1.19 -2.97 6.60
N PRO A 106 1.22 -4.18 7.14
CA PRO A 106 0.15 -5.15 6.97
C PRO A 106 -1.03 -4.85 7.90
N GLU A 107 -2.21 -5.37 7.57
CA GLU A 107 -3.45 -5.27 8.33
C GLU A 107 -3.28 -5.70 9.81
N ASP A 108 -2.52 -6.78 10.06
CA ASP A 108 -2.25 -7.32 11.39
C ASP A 108 -1.23 -6.51 12.22
N ARG A 109 -0.76 -5.35 11.70
CA ARG A 109 0.15 -4.35 12.33
C ARG A 109 1.50 -4.91 12.77
N ARG A 110 1.62 -6.17 13.10
CA ARG A 110 2.84 -6.89 13.54
C ARG A 110 3.63 -6.15 14.62
N ILE A 111 2.93 -5.66 15.65
CA ILE A 111 3.60 -5.06 16.81
C ILE A 111 4.38 -6.13 17.53
N ILE A 112 5.64 -5.83 17.86
CA ILE A 112 6.54 -6.80 18.49
C ILE A 112 6.19 -6.86 19.99
N GLN A 113 5.73 -8.01 20.41
CA GLN A 113 5.38 -8.30 21.81
C GLN A 113 6.61 -8.20 22.72
N GLY A 114 6.39 -7.69 23.94
CA GLY A 114 7.45 -7.54 24.94
C GLY A 114 8.35 -6.33 24.72
N LEU A 115 8.13 -5.55 23.64
CA LEU A 115 8.87 -4.31 23.39
C LEU A 115 7.97 -3.08 23.62
N THR A 116 8.55 -2.03 24.19
CA THR A 116 7.94 -0.70 24.30
C THR A 116 7.78 -0.06 22.90
N VAL A 117 7.02 1.04 22.84
CA VAL A 117 6.90 1.86 21.62
C VAL A 117 8.29 2.26 21.10
N GLU A 118 9.13 2.82 22.00
CA GLU A 118 10.49 3.27 21.64
C GLU A 118 11.36 2.12 21.14
N GLU A 119 11.34 0.96 21.78
CA GLU A 119 12.12 -0.22 21.36
C GLU A 119 11.63 -0.79 20.02
N ASN A 120 10.31 -0.76 19.75
CA ASN A 120 9.77 -1.12 18.44
C ASN A 120 10.31 -0.21 17.33
N LEU A 121 10.45 1.10 17.59
CA LEU A 121 10.99 2.07 16.64
C LEU A 121 12.51 1.91 16.47
N ILE A 122 13.27 1.80 17.56
CA ILE A 122 14.73 1.59 17.53
C ILE A 122 15.08 0.31 16.75
N LEU A 123 14.36 -0.78 17.01
CA LEU A 123 14.60 -2.04 16.29
C LEU A 123 14.40 -1.88 14.77
N SER A 124 13.44 -1.05 14.37
CA SER A 124 13.21 -0.77 12.94
C SER A 124 14.37 0.02 12.31
N GLN A 125 15.09 0.84 13.07
CA GLN A 125 16.23 1.63 12.61
C GLN A 125 17.54 0.83 12.51
N VAL A 126 17.61 -0.40 13.03
CA VAL A 126 18.81 -1.26 12.95
C VAL A 126 19.16 -1.62 11.49
N ALA A 127 18.18 -1.62 10.60
CA ALA A 127 18.44 -1.85 9.17
C ALA A 127 19.20 -0.65 8.57
N PRO A 128 20.20 -0.89 7.69
CA PRO A 128 20.87 0.19 6.97
C PRO A 128 19.90 1.06 6.19
N GLY A 129 20.12 2.37 6.19
CA GLY A 129 19.32 3.36 5.47
C GLY A 129 19.04 4.59 6.33
N HIS A 130 18.49 5.64 5.72
CA HIS A 130 18.16 6.91 6.37
C HIS A 130 16.63 7.03 6.49
N GLY A 131 16.05 6.36 7.49
CA GLY A 131 14.66 6.57 7.89
C GLY A 131 14.50 7.84 8.75
N TRP A 132 13.27 8.10 9.17
CA TRP A 132 12.98 9.17 10.10
C TRP A 132 13.65 8.91 11.46
N SER A 133 14.21 9.93 12.06
CA SER A 133 14.72 9.89 13.43
C SER A 133 13.58 9.69 14.43
N LEU A 134 13.89 9.29 15.66
CA LEU A 134 12.88 9.18 16.72
C LEU A 134 12.19 10.52 17.00
N ASP A 135 12.93 11.62 16.95
CA ASP A 135 12.38 12.96 17.17
C ASP A 135 11.40 13.33 16.06
N GLU A 136 11.75 13.10 14.78
CA GLU A 136 10.83 13.32 13.67
C GLU A 136 9.57 12.43 13.76
N ILE A 137 9.72 11.18 14.20
CA ILE A 137 8.58 10.30 14.42
C ILE A 137 7.69 10.85 15.54
N TYR A 138 8.24 11.26 16.65
CA TYR A 138 7.47 11.77 17.79
C TYR A 138 6.78 13.10 17.49
N ASP A 139 7.38 13.94 16.64
CA ASP A 139 6.77 15.17 16.15
C ASP A 139 5.51 14.90 15.32
N HIS A 140 5.53 13.83 14.50
CA HIS A 140 4.41 13.45 13.65
C HIS A 140 3.39 12.53 14.34
N PHE A 141 3.81 11.84 15.40
CA PHE A 141 3.01 10.89 16.16
C PHE A 141 3.04 11.22 17.66
N PRO A 142 2.49 12.38 18.10
CA PRO A 142 2.59 12.83 19.50
C PRO A 142 2.01 11.83 20.50
N ARG A 143 0.97 11.07 20.11
CA ARG A 143 0.42 10.00 20.96
C ARG A 143 1.44 8.89 21.24
N LEU A 144 2.33 8.59 20.31
CA LEU A 144 3.41 7.62 20.52
C LEU A 144 4.50 8.19 21.42
N ALA A 145 4.80 9.50 21.30
CA ALA A 145 5.73 10.20 22.18
C ALA A 145 5.31 10.11 23.65
N ASP A 146 4.02 10.37 23.92
CA ASP A 146 3.44 10.29 25.29
C ASP A 146 3.54 8.88 25.87
N ARG A 147 3.55 7.86 25.02
CA ARG A 147 3.51 6.43 25.38
C ARG A 147 4.80 5.68 25.10
N ARG A 148 5.90 6.38 24.82
CA ARG A 148 7.16 5.79 24.35
C ARG A 148 7.68 4.62 25.20
N LYS A 149 7.41 4.66 26.52
CA LYS A 149 7.82 3.62 27.48
C LYS A 149 6.76 2.54 27.71
N GLN A 150 5.58 2.67 27.12
CA GLN A 150 4.50 1.69 27.22
C GLN A 150 4.79 0.52 26.26
N GLU A 151 4.45 -0.71 26.65
CA GLU A 151 4.54 -1.88 25.79
C GLU A 151 3.59 -1.72 24.58
N GLY A 152 4.12 -1.93 23.35
CA GLY A 152 3.41 -1.65 22.12
C GLY A 152 2.10 -2.42 21.95
N VAL A 153 2.03 -3.67 22.41
CA VAL A 153 0.80 -4.50 22.32
C VAL A 153 -0.30 -4.07 23.28
N THR A 154 0.00 -3.24 24.28
CA THR A 154 -0.99 -2.71 25.24
C THR A 154 -1.64 -1.40 24.78
N LEU A 155 -1.19 -0.85 23.66
CA LEU A 155 -1.78 0.33 23.02
C LEU A 155 -3.18 0.03 22.49
N SER A 156 -4.00 1.08 22.33
CA SER A 156 -5.25 0.97 21.57
C SER A 156 -5.00 0.57 20.12
N GLY A 157 -6.00 -0.01 19.44
CA GLY A 157 -5.85 -0.42 18.02
C GLY A 157 -5.37 0.71 17.11
N GLY A 158 -5.84 1.95 17.32
CA GLY A 158 -5.39 3.11 16.55
C GLY A 158 -3.95 3.50 16.84
N GLU A 159 -3.52 3.45 18.10
CA GLU A 159 -2.12 3.73 18.46
C GLU A 159 -1.17 2.63 17.96
N GLN A 160 -1.63 1.36 17.94
CA GLN A 160 -0.88 0.27 17.32
C GLN A 160 -0.73 0.47 15.81
N GLN A 161 -1.78 0.97 15.13
CA GLN A 161 -1.72 1.30 13.71
C GLN A 161 -0.72 2.44 13.45
N MET A 162 -0.76 3.50 14.26
CA MET A 162 0.23 4.58 14.21
C MET A 162 1.65 4.05 14.43
N LEU A 163 1.85 3.14 15.38
CA LEU A 163 3.15 2.52 15.64
C LEU A 163 3.63 1.67 14.46
N ALA A 164 2.73 0.93 13.81
CA ALA A 164 3.07 0.14 12.62
C ALA A 164 3.52 1.04 11.45
N VAL A 165 2.83 2.16 11.20
CA VAL A 165 3.24 3.16 10.20
C VAL A 165 4.55 3.82 10.59
N ALA A 166 4.71 4.26 11.84
CA ALA A 166 5.92 4.88 12.35
C ALA A 166 7.15 3.96 12.20
N ARG A 167 7.00 2.65 12.46
CA ARG A 167 8.05 1.65 12.25
C ARG A 167 8.47 1.53 10.78
N ALA A 168 7.55 1.66 9.85
CA ALA A 168 7.86 1.68 8.43
C ALA A 168 8.67 2.95 8.07
N LEU A 169 8.29 4.12 8.62
CA LEU A 169 8.97 5.39 8.40
C LEU A 169 10.34 5.49 9.11
N ALA A 170 10.53 4.75 10.21
CA ALA A 170 11.83 4.63 10.88
C ALA A 170 12.91 3.97 10.01
N ARG A 171 12.52 3.42 8.86
CA ARG A 171 13.40 2.85 7.83
C ARG A 171 13.45 3.76 6.62
N GLU A 172 14.43 3.57 5.75
CA GLU A 172 14.39 4.19 4.43
C GLU A 172 13.16 3.72 3.68
N VAL A 173 12.28 4.67 3.30
CA VAL A 173 11.04 4.38 2.59
C VAL A 173 10.93 5.28 1.36
N LYS A 174 10.75 4.65 0.20
CA LYS A 174 10.46 5.27 -1.10
C LYS A 174 9.05 4.98 -1.53
N LEU A 175 8.62 3.72 -1.34
CA LEU A 175 7.27 3.24 -1.60
C LEU A 175 6.70 2.61 -0.32
N LEU A 176 5.71 3.28 0.25
CA LEU A 176 4.94 2.81 1.40
C LEU A 176 3.71 2.05 0.91
N LEU A 177 3.53 0.84 1.39
CA LEU A 177 2.38 -0.01 1.11
C LEU A 177 1.55 -0.12 2.40
N LEU A 178 0.30 0.33 2.36
CA LEU A 178 -0.63 0.30 3.49
C LEU A 178 -1.78 -0.68 3.18
N ASP A 179 -1.88 -1.75 3.96
CA ASP A 179 -2.90 -2.77 3.81
C ASP A 179 -3.99 -2.57 4.87
N GLU A 180 -5.14 -2.06 4.45
CA GLU A 180 -6.34 -1.77 5.25
C GLU A 180 -6.05 -0.97 6.54
N PRO A 181 -5.34 0.19 6.44
CA PRO A 181 -4.87 0.91 7.61
C PRO A 181 -5.98 1.49 8.50
N TYR A 182 -7.25 1.52 8.05
CA TYR A 182 -8.39 2.09 8.77
C TYR A 182 -9.28 1.05 9.43
N GLU A 183 -9.00 -0.25 9.19
CA GLU A 183 -9.88 -1.31 9.66
C GLU A 183 -10.04 -1.33 11.18
N GLY A 184 -11.29 -1.37 11.65
CA GLY A 184 -11.64 -1.42 13.07
C GLY A 184 -11.29 -0.14 13.87
N LEU A 185 -11.00 0.99 13.20
CA LEU A 185 -10.62 2.23 13.86
C LEU A 185 -11.79 3.21 13.99
N ALA A 186 -11.78 4.00 15.08
CA ALA A 186 -12.71 5.09 15.26
C ALA A 186 -12.45 6.21 14.22
N PRO A 187 -13.49 6.95 13.75
CA PRO A 187 -13.35 7.98 12.72
C PRO A 187 -12.30 9.07 13.03
N VAL A 188 -12.14 9.42 14.32
CA VAL A 188 -11.12 10.40 14.73
C VAL A 188 -9.71 9.90 14.48
N ILE A 189 -9.46 8.60 14.68
CA ILE A 189 -8.15 7.98 14.43
C ILE A 189 -7.89 7.84 12.93
N VAL A 190 -8.90 7.47 12.14
CA VAL A 190 -8.81 7.45 10.68
C VAL A 190 -8.31 8.80 10.17
N LYS A 191 -8.91 9.91 10.64
CA LYS A 191 -8.50 11.26 10.25
C LYS A 191 -7.07 11.61 10.66
N GLU A 192 -6.60 11.13 11.81
CA GLU A 192 -5.21 11.29 12.22
C GLU A 192 -4.26 10.56 11.27
N ILE A 193 -4.58 9.32 10.89
CA ILE A 193 -3.79 8.54 9.92
C ILE A 193 -3.82 9.21 8.53
N GLU A 194 -4.96 9.72 8.08
CA GLU A 194 -5.06 10.50 6.84
C GLU A 194 -4.11 11.70 6.84
N ASN A 195 -4.09 12.47 7.92
CA ASN A 195 -3.18 13.62 8.07
C ASN A 195 -1.71 13.20 8.02
N ILE A 196 -1.36 12.07 8.65
CA ILE A 196 -0.01 11.50 8.62
C ILE A 196 0.38 11.12 7.19
N VAL A 197 -0.50 10.42 6.45
CA VAL A 197 -0.24 10.01 5.07
C VAL A 197 -0.09 11.23 4.15
N HIS A 198 -0.87 12.29 4.35
CA HIS A 198 -0.67 13.55 3.64
C HIS A 198 0.68 14.21 3.97
N GLY A 199 1.09 14.21 5.23
CA GLY A 199 2.42 14.70 5.65
C GLY A 199 3.56 13.89 5.00
N ILE A 200 3.41 12.58 4.91
CA ILE A 200 4.36 11.67 4.25
C ILE A 200 4.48 12.00 2.75
N LYS A 201 3.34 12.25 2.08
CA LYS A 201 3.31 12.68 0.67
C LYS A 201 4.08 13.98 0.44
N GLN A 202 3.94 14.97 1.34
CA GLN A 202 4.65 16.25 1.25
C GLN A 202 6.17 16.09 1.31
N ARG A 203 6.65 14.99 1.90
CA ARG A 203 8.08 14.61 1.92
C ARG A 203 8.51 13.78 0.71
N GLY A 204 7.64 13.64 -0.29
CA GLY A 204 7.92 12.93 -1.54
C GLY A 204 7.84 11.40 -1.45
N ILE A 205 7.32 10.84 -0.35
CA ILE A 205 7.14 9.39 -0.21
C ILE A 205 5.91 8.97 -1.01
N THR A 206 6.10 8.00 -1.89
CA THR A 206 5.04 7.39 -2.71
C THR A 206 4.28 6.37 -1.87
N THR A 207 2.95 6.31 -2.05
CA THR A 207 2.12 5.40 -1.24
C THR A 207 1.12 4.64 -2.11
N ILE A 208 0.99 3.33 -1.88
CA ILE A 208 -0.15 2.53 -2.35
C ILE A 208 -0.95 2.15 -1.10
N ILE A 209 -2.24 2.50 -1.10
CA ILE A 209 -3.16 2.19 -0.01
C ILE A 209 -4.23 1.22 -0.49
N VAL A 210 -4.40 0.11 0.20
CA VAL A 210 -5.52 -0.81 0.04
C VAL A 210 -6.55 -0.52 1.12
N GLU A 211 -7.81 -0.38 0.75
CA GLU A 211 -8.91 -0.13 1.67
C GLU A 211 -10.20 -0.80 1.22
N GLN A 212 -11.02 -1.22 2.19
CA GLN A 212 -12.38 -1.67 1.94
C GLN A 212 -13.32 -0.46 1.80
N ASN A 213 -13.12 0.58 2.60
CA ASN A 213 -13.85 1.83 2.47
C ASN A 213 -13.30 2.64 1.30
N ALA A 214 -13.83 2.36 0.11
CA ALA A 214 -13.37 3.01 -1.11
C ALA A 214 -13.50 4.54 -1.06
N VAL A 215 -14.56 5.08 -0.44
CA VAL A 215 -14.75 6.54 -0.33
C VAL A 215 -13.65 7.18 0.51
N ALA A 216 -13.24 6.55 1.62
CA ALA A 216 -12.14 7.04 2.45
C ALA A 216 -10.81 7.02 1.67
N ALA A 217 -10.51 5.91 0.97
CA ALA A 217 -9.31 5.80 0.16
C ALA A 217 -9.27 6.82 -0.99
N LEU A 218 -10.40 7.01 -1.71
CA LEU A 218 -10.50 7.94 -2.84
C LEU A 218 -10.29 9.40 -2.43
N ARG A 219 -10.69 9.79 -1.21
CA ARG A 219 -10.46 11.15 -0.69
C ARG A 219 -8.99 11.48 -0.50
N MET A 220 -8.16 10.48 -0.29
CA MET A 220 -6.73 10.64 -0.03
C MET A 220 -5.87 10.46 -1.27
N ALA A 221 -6.34 9.67 -2.22
CA ALA A 221 -5.56 9.26 -3.37
C ALA A 221 -5.61 10.30 -4.51
N ASP A 222 -4.54 10.33 -5.28
CA ASP A 222 -4.48 11.06 -6.56
C ASP A 222 -5.12 10.22 -7.66
N ARG A 223 -4.89 8.91 -7.61
CA ARG A 223 -5.37 7.95 -8.59
C ARG A 223 -5.93 6.71 -7.91
N ALA A 224 -6.92 6.11 -8.55
CA ALA A 224 -7.50 4.84 -8.15
C ALA A 224 -7.20 3.77 -9.19
N VAL A 225 -6.96 2.56 -8.68
CA VAL A 225 -6.80 1.34 -9.46
C VAL A 225 -7.75 0.31 -8.86
N ILE A 226 -8.53 -0.38 -9.69
CA ILE A 226 -9.50 -1.37 -9.20
C ILE A 226 -9.09 -2.74 -9.71
N LEU A 227 -9.03 -3.69 -8.77
CA LEU A 227 -8.87 -5.12 -9.04
C LEU A 227 -10.22 -5.83 -8.98
N ASP A 228 -10.43 -6.76 -9.88
CA ASP A 228 -11.51 -7.73 -9.83
C ASP A 228 -10.94 -9.12 -10.16
N THR A 229 -11.07 -10.04 -9.23
CA THR A 229 -10.65 -11.46 -9.39
C THR A 229 -9.19 -11.58 -9.87
N GLY A 230 -8.30 -10.76 -9.30
CA GLY A 230 -6.86 -10.79 -9.58
C GLY A 230 -6.42 -9.99 -10.81
N GLU A 231 -7.33 -9.41 -11.57
CA GLU A 231 -7.07 -8.61 -12.75
C GLU A 231 -7.29 -7.12 -12.49
N LEU A 232 -6.54 -6.25 -13.18
CA LEU A 232 -6.75 -4.81 -13.14
C LEU A 232 -7.84 -4.44 -14.13
N VAL A 233 -8.97 -3.91 -13.63
CA VAL A 233 -10.15 -3.56 -14.43
C VAL A 233 -10.39 -2.07 -14.61
N PHE A 234 -9.76 -1.23 -13.77
CA PHE A 234 -9.85 0.23 -13.86
C PHE A 234 -8.56 0.89 -13.39
N SER A 235 -8.16 1.98 -14.05
CA SER A 235 -7.14 2.92 -13.57
C SER A 235 -7.51 4.33 -14.03
N GLY A 236 -7.67 5.27 -13.08
CA GLY A 236 -8.10 6.62 -13.38
C GLY A 236 -7.95 7.57 -12.21
N SER A 237 -8.40 8.81 -12.37
CA SER A 237 -8.40 9.84 -11.33
C SER A 237 -9.26 9.39 -10.13
N ALA A 238 -8.69 9.46 -8.92
CA ALA A 238 -9.46 9.16 -7.70
C ALA A 238 -10.62 10.16 -7.51
N LYS A 239 -10.41 11.43 -7.89
CA LYS A 239 -11.43 12.46 -7.82
C LYS A 239 -12.59 12.17 -8.76
N GLU A 240 -12.31 11.83 -10.03
CA GLU A 240 -13.36 11.50 -11.02
C GLU A 240 -14.18 10.29 -10.55
N LEU A 241 -13.52 9.24 -10.08
CA LEU A 241 -14.21 8.06 -9.54
C LEU A 241 -15.04 8.39 -8.28
N LEU A 242 -14.57 9.33 -7.44
CA LEU A 242 -15.32 9.78 -6.26
C LEU A 242 -16.57 10.59 -6.63
N GLU A 243 -16.52 11.39 -7.70
CA GLU A 243 -17.62 12.24 -8.17
C GLU A 243 -18.64 11.48 -9.03
N ASP A 244 -18.24 10.42 -9.74
CA ASP A 244 -19.09 9.63 -10.63
C ASP A 244 -19.69 8.39 -9.91
N GLU A 245 -20.97 8.50 -9.52
CA GLU A 245 -21.70 7.41 -8.88
C GLU A 245 -21.88 6.19 -9.81
N GLY A 246 -22.03 6.43 -11.11
CA GLY A 246 -22.15 5.35 -12.11
C GLY A 246 -20.92 4.48 -12.18
N LEU A 247 -19.74 5.10 -12.23
CA LEU A 247 -18.45 4.38 -12.19
C LEU A 247 -18.25 3.64 -10.86
N ARG A 248 -18.62 4.26 -9.72
CA ARG A 248 -18.52 3.58 -8.42
C ARG A 248 -19.41 2.35 -8.35
N ASN A 249 -20.66 2.49 -8.81
CA ASN A 249 -21.59 1.37 -8.83
C ASN A 249 -21.12 0.24 -9.76
N GLU A 250 -20.56 0.57 -10.93
CA GLU A 250 -20.07 -0.41 -11.89
C GLU A 250 -18.90 -1.23 -11.33
N TYR A 251 -17.90 -0.57 -10.76
CA TYR A 251 -16.65 -1.22 -10.39
C TYR A 251 -16.55 -1.62 -8.91
N LEU A 252 -17.22 -0.89 -8.01
CA LEU A 252 -17.11 -1.09 -6.56
C LEU A 252 -18.42 -1.58 -5.92
N ALA A 253 -19.56 -1.46 -6.63
CA ALA A 253 -20.90 -1.79 -6.14
C ALA A 253 -21.31 -0.99 -4.87
N ILE A 254 -20.95 0.32 -4.83
CA ILE A 254 -21.27 1.28 -3.76
C ILE A 254 -21.83 2.59 -4.33
#